data_76e2e8d4a6841e1863ee6a860d2c2857
#
_entry.id   76e2e8d4a6841e1863ee6a860d2c2857
#
_cell.length_a   1.000
_cell.length_b   1.000
_cell.length_c   1.000
_cell.angle_alpha   90.00
_cell.angle_beta   90.00
_cell.angle_gamma   90.00
#
_symmetry.space_group_name_H-M   'P 1'
#
loop_
_entity.id
_entity.type
_entity.pdbx_description
1 polymer ?
#
loop_
_entity_poly.entity_id
_entity_poly.type
_entity_poly.pdbx_seq_one_letter_code
_entity_poly.pdbx_strand_id
1 'polypeptide(L)'
;MGPRKASEIFLNRHPEAVAFEVILYGSLAATGKGHLTDVAILDTLQPHAPVEIVWKPSVFLSFHPNGMTFRSKNSLGEVTDEWTVFSVGGGAL
;
A
#
# COMPACT_ATOMS: atom_id res chain seq x y z
N MET A 1 5.73 8.83 -5.26
CA MET A 1 4.86 9.05 -4.09
C MET A 1 5.25 8.08 -3.00
N GLY A 2 5.30 8.50 -1.76
CA GLY A 2 5.71 7.64 -0.66
C GLY A 2 4.57 6.84 -0.06
N PRO A 3 4.90 5.81 0.72
CA PRO A 3 3.88 4.93 1.29
C PRO A 3 2.87 5.66 2.18
N ARG A 4 3.33 6.58 3.02
CA ARG A 4 2.42 7.32 3.90
C ARG A 4 1.47 8.20 3.12
N LYS A 5 2.00 8.94 2.14
CA LYS A 5 1.18 9.84 1.34
C LYS A 5 0.16 9.08 0.51
N ALA A 6 0.59 7.98 -0.11
CA ALA A 6 -0.31 7.12 -0.88
C ALA A 6 -1.41 6.54 0.01
N SER A 7 -1.06 6.10 1.21
CA SER A 7 -2.02 5.57 2.17
C SER A 7 -3.05 6.62 2.57
N GLU A 8 -2.60 7.84 2.82
CA GLU A 8 -3.51 8.95 3.17
C GLU A 8 -4.49 9.24 2.04
N ILE A 9 -4.00 9.27 0.82
CA ILE A 9 -4.86 9.54 -0.35
C ILE A 9 -5.92 8.44 -0.49
N PHE A 10 -5.49 7.18 -0.37
CA PHE A 10 -6.41 6.06 -0.53
C PHE A 10 -7.45 6.03 0.59
N LEU A 11 -7.03 6.30 1.82
CA LEU A 11 -7.94 6.36 2.96
C LEU A 11 -8.99 7.46 2.75
N ASN A 12 -8.58 8.62 2.27
CA ASN A 12 -9.50 9.73 2.03
C ASN A 12 -10.52 9.40 0.93
N ARG A 13 -10.17 8.52 0.00
CA ARG A 13 -11.09 8.06 -1.03
C ARG A 13 -12.07 7.02 -0.52
N HIS A 14 -11.69 6.27 0.51
CA HIS A 14 -12.46 5.12 0.99
C HIS A 14 -12.65 5.14 2.50
N PRO A 15 -13.27 6.21 3.04
CA PRO A 15 -13.54 6.27 4.48
C PRO A 15 -14.53 5.20 4.93
N GLU A 16 -15.29 4.63 3.99
CA GLU A 16 -16.28 3.59 4.27
C GLU A 16 -15.68 2.17 4.30
N ALA A 17 -14.42 2.01 3.90
CA ALA A 17 -13.81 0.68 3.84
C ALA A 17 -13.74 0.04 5.22
N VAL A 18 -14.04 -1.25 5.29
CA VAL A 18 -13.98 -1.99 6.55
C VAL A 18 -12.68 -2.77 6.70
N ALA A 19 -11.89 -2.86 5.62
CA ALA A 19 -10.56 -3.47 5.65
C ALA A 19 -9.76 -2.99 4.46
N PHE A 20 -8.43 -3.08 4.58
CA PHE A 20 -7.51 -2.73 3.50
C PHE A 20 -6.54 -3.86 3.26
N GLU A 21 -6.13 -4.01 2.01
CA GLU A 21 -5.02 -4.90 1.64
C GLU A 21 -4.00 -4.08 0.87
N VAL A 22 -2.73 -4.21 1.21
CA VAL A 22 -1.66 -3.49 0.52
C VAL A 22 -0.62 -4.50 0.04
N ILE A 23 -0.34 -4.50 -1.26
CA ILE A 23 0.63 -5.39 -1.86
C ILE A 23 1.87 -4.58 -2.19
N LEU A 24 3.02 -5.04 -1.72
CA LEU A 24 4.31 -4.39 -1.98
C LEU A 24 5.11 -5.26 -2.92
N TYR A 25 5.60 -4.66 -4.01
CA TYR A 25 6.28 -5.37 -5.08
C TYR A 25 7.77 -5.05 -5.13
N GLY A 26 8.55 -5.98 -5.69
CA GLY A 26 9.93 -5.76 -6.06
C GLY A 26 10.79 -5.19 -4.95
N SER A 27 11.44 -4.09 -5.23
CA SER A 27 12.37 -3.46 -4.28
C SER A 27 11.69 -3.01 -2.99
N LEU A 28 10.45 -2.53 -3.07
CA LEU A 28 9.73 -2.15 -1.85
C LEU A 28 9.48 -3.35 -0.96
N ALA A 29 9.12 -4.50 -1.54
CA ALA A 29 8.93 -5.71 -0.76
C ALA A 29 10.25 -6.22 -0.19
N ALA A 30 11.33 -6.16 -0.98
CA ALA A 30 12.63 -6.66 -0.57
C ALA A 30 13.27 -5.82 0.54
N THR A 31 13.10 -4.50 0.49
CA THR A 31 13.75 -3.57 1.42
C THR A 31 12.78 -2.88 2.37
N GLY A 32 11.48 -2.95 2.08
CA GLY A 32 10.47 -2.19 2.82
C GLY A 32 10.44 -2.46 4.30
N LYS A 33 10.69 -3.71 4.69
CA LYS A 33 10.70 -4.09 6.10
C LYS A 33 11.82 -3.37 6.87
N GLY A 34 12.99 -3.24 6.23
CA GLY A 34 14.10 -2.54 6.83
C GLY A 34 13.97 -1.02 6.75
N HIS A 35 13.08 -0.52 5.91
CA HIS A 35 12.88 0.90 5.68
C HIS A 35 11.52 1.41 6.17
N LEU A 36 10.84 0.61 6.96
CA LEU A 36 9.60 0.99 7.63
C LEU A 36 8.45 1.34 6.68
N THR A 37 8.46 0.78 5.47
CA THR A 37 7.39 1.00 4.50
C THR A 37 6.06 0.51 5.05
N ASP A 38 6.06 -0.70 5.60
CA ASP A 38 4.87 -1.29 6.20
C ASP A 38 4.39 -0.47 7.41
N VAL A 39 5.31 0.04 8.22
CA VAL A 39 4.95 0.84 9.39
C VAL A 39 4.22 2.10 8.95
N ALA A 40 4.71 2.79 7.92
CA ALA A 40 4.07 4.00 7.41
C ALA A 40 2.64 3.72 6.94
N ILE A 41 2.44 2.61 6.24
CA ILE A 41 1.13 2.20 5.75
C ILE A 41 0.21 1.83 6.91
N LEU A 42 0.70 1.03 7.83
CA LEU A 42 -0.09 0.59 8.98
C LEU A 42 -0.46 1.76 9.89
N ASP A 43 0.47 2.68 10.14
CA ASP A 43 0.21 3.86 10.95
C ASP A 43 -0.92 4.72 10.36
N THR A 44 -1.03 4.74 9.05
CA THR A 44 -2.03 5.57 8.37
C THR A 44 -3.38 4.88 8.28
N LEU A 45 -3.40 3.59 7.92
CA LEU A 45 -4.64 2.87 7.63
C LEU A 45 -5.21 2.09 8.80
N GLN A 46 -4.35 1.49 9.63
CA GLN A 46 -4.79 0.59 10.68
C GLN A 46 -5.68 1.24 11.75
N PRO A 47 -5.46 2.51 12.13
CA PRO A 47 -6.38 3.17 13.05
C PRO A 47 -7.80 3.27 12.52
N HIS A 48 -7.97 3.22 11.19
CA HIS A 48 -9.27 3.31 10.55
C HIS A 48 -9.91 1.93 10.35
N ALA A 49 -9.13 0.95 9.89
CA ALA A 49 -9.62 -0.39 9.60
C ALA A 49 -8.44 -1.37 9.56
N PRO A 50 -8.69 -2.68 9.74
CA PRO A 50 -7.62 -3.68 9.64
C PRO A 50 -6.90 -3.63 8.30
N VAL A 51 -5.59 -3.87 8.31
CA VAL A 51 -4.75 -3.83 7.12
C VAL A 51 -3.96 -5.11 7.01
N GLU A 52 -3.96 -5.71 5.82
CA GLU A 52 -3.11 -6.85 5.48
C GLU A 52 -2.01 -6.39 4.53
N ILE A 53 -0.76 -6.68 4.85
CA ILE A 53 0.38 -6.37 3.98
C ILE A 53 0.82 -7.66 3.30
N VAL A 54 0.85 -7.64 1.97
CA VAL A 54 1.31 -8.77 1.16
C VAL A 54 2.64 -8.41 0.52
N TRP A 55 3.66 -9.22 0.76
CA TRP A 55 5.02 -8.97 0.27
C TRP A 55 5.28 -9.81 -0.97
N LYS A 56 5.62 -9.17 -2.09
CA LYS A 56 5.93 -9.85 -3.35
C LYS A 56 7.27 -9.36 -3.91
N PRO A 57 8.39 -9.73 -3.28
CA PRO A 57 9.70 -9.22 -3.69
C PRO A 57 10.15 -9.69 -5.07
N SER A 58 9.62 -10.82 -5.56
CA SER A 58 9.99 -11.34 -6.88
C SER A 58 9.14 -10.76 -8.01
N VAL A 59 8.14 -9.95 -7.71
CA VAL A 59 7.24 -9.40 -8.72
C VAL A 59 7.61 -7.95 -8.97
N PHE A 60 8.00 -7.64 -10.21
CA PHE A 60 8.32 -6.28 -10.63
C PHE A 60 7.27 -5.81 -11.61
N LEU A 61 6.72 -4.62 -11.36
CA LEU A 61 5.76 -4.03 -12.29
C LEU A 61 6.51 -3.50 -13.53
N SER A 62 5.79 -3.40 -14.65
CA SER A 62 6.38 -3.15 -15.97
C SER A 62 7.27 -1.92 -16.04
N PHE A 63 6.94 -0.89 -15.30
CA PHE A 63 7.63 0.40 -15.43
C PHE A 63 8.48 0.74 -14.23
N HIS A 64 8.32 0.05 -13.11
CA HIS A 64 8.97 0.49 -11.90
C HIS A 64 9.09 -0.65 -10.89
N PRO A 65 10.28 -0.80 -10.26
CA PRO A 65 10.48 -1.85 -9.26
C PRO A 65 9.83 -1.55 -7.90
N ASN A 66 9.40 -0.31 -7.66
CA ASN A 66 8.91 0.14 -6.36
C ASN A 66 7.41 0.37 -6.39
N GLY A 67 6.66 -0.67 -6.78
CA GLY A 67 5.22 -0.57 -6.86
C GLY A 67 4.51 -0.99 -5.59
N MET A 68 3.32 -0.42 -5.36
CA MET A 68 2.43 -0.86 -4.31
C MET A 68 0.99 -0.75 -4.79
N THR A 69 0.17 -1.73 -4.39
CA THR A 69 -1.25 -1.76 -4.74
C THR A 69 -2.07 -1.68 -3.47
N PHE A 70 -2.98 -0.73 -3.43
CA PHE A 70 -3.93 -0.56 -2.33
C PHE A 70 -5.28 -1.11 -2.74
N ARG A 71 -5.91 -1.87 -1.86
CA ARG A 71 -7.26 -2.40 -2.06
C ARG A 71 -8.13 -2.07 -0.87
N SER A 72 -9.35 -1.61 -1.14
CA SER A 72 -10.37 -1.41 -0.11
C SER A 72 -11.35 -2.57 -0.17
N LYS A 73 -11.85 -2.98 0.99
CA LYS A 73 -12.78 -4.10 1.09
C LYS A 73 -14.04 -3.70 1.86
N ASN A 74 -15.16 -4.30 1.49
CA ASN A 74 -16.43 -4.10 2.18
C ASN A 74 -16.63 -5.17 3.26
N SER A 75 -17.80 -5.14 3.92
CA SER A 75 -18.11 -6.08 5.00
C SER A 75 -18.21 -7.51 4.54
N LEU A 76 -18.36 -7.76 3.25
CA LEU A 76 -18.40 -9.10 2.68
C LEU A 76 -17.01 -9.62 2.29
N GLY A 77 -15.97 -8.81 2.51
CA GLY A 77 -14.62 -9.18 2.13
C GLY A 77 -14.32 -8.97 0.66
N GLU A 78 -15.20 -8.31 -0.07
CA GLU A 78 -15.02 -8.04 -1.49
C GLU A 78 -14.18 -6.80 -1.70
N VAL A 79 -13.31 -6.84 -2.72
CA VAL A 79 -12.50 -5.68 -3.09
C VAL A 79 -13.40 -4.68 -3.81
N THR A 80 -13.53 -3.49 -3.24
CA THR A 80 -14.40 -2.45 -3.80
C THR A 80 -13.62 -1.47 -4.68
N ASP A 81 -12.31 -1.35 -4.48
CA ASP A 81 -11.46 -0.53 -5.32
C ASP A 81 -10.01 -1.01 -5.22
N GLU A 82 -9.24 -0.71 -6.25
CA GLU A 82 -7.84 -1.07 -6.32
C GLU A 82 -7.05 0.07 -6.96
N TRP A 83 -5.92 0.43 -6.37
CA TRP A 83 -5.11 1.53 -6.85
C TRP A 83 -3.63 1.16 -6.77
N THR A 84 -2.96 1.16 -7.90
CA THR A 84 -1.54 0.86 -7.98
C THR A 84 -0.76 2.15 -8.16
N VAL A 85 0.24 2.37 -7.31
CA VAL A 85 1.10 3.54 -7.37
C VAL A 85 2.55 3.12 -7.34
N PHE A 86 3.41 4.00 -7.81
CA PHE A 86 4.85 3.76 -7.84
C PHE A 86 5.55 4.74 -6.93
N SER A 87 6.42 4.21 -6.08
CA SER A 87 7.27 5.06 -5.25
C SER A 87 8.44 5.51 -6.10
N VAL A 88 8.55 6.80 -6.32
CA VAL A 88 9.69 7.37 -7.02
C VAL A 88 10.84 7.43 -6.04
N GLY A 89 11.97 6.90 -6.40
CA GLY A 89 13.10 6.82 -5.50
C GLY A 89 13.61 8.18 -5.04
N GLY A 90 14.59 8.15 -4.16
CA GLY A 90 15.23 9.35 -3.69
C GLY A 90 14.47 10.16 -2.67
N GLY A 91 13.40 9.63 -2.15
CA GLY A 91 12.62 10.32 -1.13
C GLY A 91 12.05 11.64 -1.60
N ALA A 92 11.80 11.76 -2.87
CA ALA A 92 11.24 12.96 -3.47
C ALA A 92 9.77 13.18 -3.08
N LEU A 93 9.43 12.73 -1.95
CA LEU A 93 8.03 12.69 -1.54
C LEU A 93 7.74 13.62 -0.41
#